data_717496572f3ab4a35bffedfa50597b81
#
_entry.id   717496572f3ab4a35bffedfa50597b81
#
_cell.length_a   1.000
_cell.length_b   1.000
_cell.length_c   1.000
_cell.angle_alpha   90.00
_cell.angle_beta   90.00
_cell.angle_gamma   90.00
#
_symmetry.space_group_name_H-M   'P 1'
#
loop_
_entity.id
_entity.type
_entity.pdbx_description
1 polymer ?
#
loop_
_entity_poly.entity_id
_entity_poly.type
_entity_poly.pdbx_seq_one_letter_code
_entity_poly.pdbx_strand_id
1 'polypeptide(L)'
;MFRIERVSLIVAVVMIVGIVSSCGSPANNEKLSELQSAKDQLEKNIAMYDETWNIFFKGDTSVVNSERFQEDVVVVTAQGDITGIDATRNYYYNFLTGFSDSEFTILEVVGQGNRLVKHWNFKGTHTGNFFGIPASGNKLNLSGTTMVTMRNGKIAKEQDFFDMMSMVNQLTAGDVNADETKAGVN
;
A
#
# COMPACT_ATOMS: atom_id res chain seq x y z
N MET A 1 -21.49 42.21 -78.55
CA MET A 1 -22.58 41.27 -78.43
C MET A 1 -21.99 39.88 -78.28
N PHE A 2 -21.91 39.40 -77.06
CA PHE A 2 -21.94 38.02 -76.64
C PHE A 2 -21.70 37.98 -75.09
N ARG A 3 -22.81 37.78 -74.36
CA ARG A 3 -22.79 37.38 -72.95
C ARG A 3 -22.47 35.90 -72.92
N ILE A 4 -21.50 35.50 -72.21
CA ILE A 4 -21.31 34.12 -71.80
C ILE A 4 -21.24 34.05 -70.28
N GLU A 5 -22.09 33.27 -69.78
CA GLU A 5 -22.55 33.07 -68.43
C GLU A 5 -21.45 32.66 -67.43
N ARG A 6 -21.44 33.35 -66.32
CA ARG A 6 -20.69 32.92 -65.09
C ARG A 6 -21.65 32.08 -64.23
N VAL A 7 -21.92 30.91 -64.64
CA VAL A 7 -22.65 29.93 -63.78
C VAL A 7 -22.02 28.58 -64.04
N SER A 8 -21.22 28.11 -63.13
CA SER A 8 -20.84 26.72 -62.91
C SER A 8 -19.48 26.54 -62.24
N LEU A 9 -19.11 27.35 -61.29
CA LEU A 9 -17.90 27.08 -60.52
C LEU A 9 -18.10 27.17 -59.00
N ILE A 10 -19.35 27.12 -58.52
CA ILE A 10 -19.64 27.19 -57.06
C ILE A 10 -20.16 25.87 -56.49
N VAL A 11 -20.35 24.83 -57.29
CA VAL A 11 -20.93 23.55 -56.82
C VAL A 11 -19.88 22.48 -56.49
N ALA A 12 -18.61 22.70 -56.72
CA ALA A 12 -17.58 21.67 -56.56
C ALA A 12 -16.73 21.80 -55.29
N VAL A 13 -16.98 22.76 -54.40
CA VAL A 13 -16.15 22.95 -53.15
C VAL A 13 -16.88 22.57 -51.84
N VAL A 14 -18.14 22.14 -51.91
CA VAL A 14 -18.95 21.82 -50.71
C VAL A 14 -18.94 20.33 -50.32
N MET A 15 -18.19 19.48 -50.99
CA MET A 15 -18.27 18.02 -50.77
C MET A 15 -16.98 17.37 -50.31
N ILE A 16 -16.09 18.06 -49.60
CA ILE A 16 -14.95 17.43 -48.87
C ILE A 16 -14.84 18.05 -47.49
N VAL A 17 -15.94 18.14 -46.74
CA VAL A 17 -15.94 18.08 -45.28
C VAL A 17 -16.53 16.72 -44.88
N GLY A 18 -15.96 15.68 -45.48
CA GLY A 18 -16.22 14.29 -45.14
C GLY A 18 -15.44 13.91 -43.89
N ILE A 19 -16.09 13.96 -42.75
CA ILE A 19 -16.16 12.84 -41.80
C ILE A 19 -14.81 12.21 -41.52
N VAL A 20 -13.98 12.86 -40.73
CA VAL A 20 -13.11 12.18 -39.75
C VAL A 20 -13.95 11.90 -38.49
N SER A 21 -15.08 11.16 -38.68
CA SER A 21 -15.60 10.36 -37.59
C SER A 21 -14.56 9.29 -37.33
N SER A 22 -13.68 9.55 -36.42
CA SER A 22 -12.87 8.52 -35.78
C SER A 22 -13.85 7.54 -35.12
N CYS A 23 -14.32 6.60 -35.92
CA CYS A 23 -15.08 5.44 -35.46
C CYS A 23 -14.11 4.53 -34.66
N GLY A 24 -13.86 4.87 -33.41
CA GLY A 24 -13.54 3.83 -32.45
C GLY A 24 -14.72 2.87 -32.46
N SER A 25 -14.48 1.58 -32.75
CA SER A 25 -15.57 0.60 -32.70
C SER A 25 -16.18 0.64 -31.29
N PRO A 26 -17.49 0.43 -31.11
CA PRO A 26 -18.13 0.39 -29.78
C PRO A 26 -17.40 -0.51 -28.81
N ALA A 27 -16.87 -1.64 -29.25
CA ALA A 27 -16.03 -2.56 -28.45
C ALA A 27 -14.72 -1.93 -27.97
N ASN A 28 -14.09 -1.04 -28.72
CA ASN A 28 -12.88 -0.34 -28.29
C ASN A 28 -13.20 0.71 -27.23
N ASN A 29 -14.33 1.38 -27.33
CA ASN A 29 -14.76 2.38 -26.35
C ASN A 29 -15.16 1.71 -25.02
N GLU A 30 -15.83 0.57 -25.06
CA GLU A 30 -16.17 -0.22 -23.88
C GLU A 30 -14.90 -0.70 -23.15
N LYS A 31 -13.96 -1.31 -23.89
CA LYS A 31 -12.68 -1.75 -23.33
C LYS A 31 -11.85 -0.60 -22.74
N LEU A 32 -11.85 0.57 -23.39
CA LEU A 32 -11.17 1.74 -22.85
C LEU A 32 -11.81 2.21 -21.54
N SER A 33 -13.13 2.22 -21.46
CA SER A 33 -13.89 2.56 -20.25
C SER A 33 -13.60 1.57 -19.10
N GLU A 34 -13.54 0.28 -19.39
CA GLU A 34 -13.18 -0.75 -18.40
C GLU A 34 -11.76 -0.56 -17.87
N LEU A 35 -10.79 -0.31 -18.76
CA LEU A 35 -9.40 -0.07 -18.36
C LEU A 35 -9.26 1.21 -17.52
N GLN A 36 -9.98 2.27 -17.89
CA GLN A 36 -10.00 3.51 -17.12
C GLN A 36 -10.61 3.29 -15.73
N SER A 37 -11.74 2.58 -15.64
CA SER A 37 -12.39 2.25 -14.36
C SER A 37 -11.48 1.38 -13.46
N ALA A 38 -10.79 0.41 -14.06
CA ALA A 38 -9.84 -0.43 -13.31
C ALA A 38 -8.64 0.38 -12.79
N LYS A 39 -8.13 1.32 -13.59
CA LYS A 39 -7.08 2.25 -13.19
C LYS A 39 -7.54 3.15 -12.05
N ASP A 40 -8.70 3.78 -12.18
CA ASP A 40 -9.27 4.67 -11.16
C ASP A 40 -9.51 3.93 -9.83
N GLN A 41 -9.95 2.67 -9.90
CA GLN A 41 -10.12 1.83 -8.71
C GLN A 41 -8.78 1.49 -8.05
N LEU A 42 -7.75 1.19 -8.84
CA LEU A 42 -6.41 0.94 -8.32
C LEU A 42 -5.84 2.18 -7.63
N GLU A 43 -5.96 3.36 -8.23
CA GLU A 43 -5.51 4.62 -7.64
C GLU A 43 -6.22 4.92 -6.32
N LYS A 44 -7.54 4.70 -6.24
CA LYS A 44 -8.30 4.82 -4.98
C LYS A 44 -7.84 3.83 -3.92
N ASN A 45 -7.57 2.58 -4.30
CA ASN A 45 -7.09 1.56 -3.38
C ASN A 45 -5.72 1.94 -2.81
N ILE A 46 -4.78 2.41 -3.66
CA ILE A 46 -3.45 2.86 -3.25
C ILE A 46 -3.56 4.04 -2.28
N ALA A 47 -4.35 5.06 -2.63
CA ALA A 47 -4.51 6.25 -1.81
C ALA A 47 -5.12 5.93 -0.43
N MET A 48 -6.20 5.12 -0.38
CA MET A 48 -6.83 4.69 0.87
C MET A 48 -5.87 3.87 1.72
N TYR A 49 -5.11 2.97 1.11
CA TYR A 49 -4.15 2.12 1.79
C TYR A 49 -3.00 2.93 2.41
N ASP A 50 -2.40 3.83 1.64
CA ASP A 50 -1.35 4.75 2.09
C ASP A 50 -1.82 5.63 3.25
N GLU A 51 -2.99 6.27 3.09
CA GLU A 51 -3.61 7.10 4.12
C GLU A 51 -3.85 6.32 5.42
N THR A 52 -4.37 5.08 5.33
CA THR A 52 -4.68 4.24 6.49
C THR A 52 -3.46 4.04 7.38
N TRP A 53 -2.35 3.61 6.80
CA TRP A 53 -1.14 3.34 7.59
C TRP A 53 -0.43 4.61 8.05
N ASN A 54 -0.47 5.69 7.27
CA ASN A 54 0.02 6.99 7.70
C ASN A 54 -0.74 7.55 8.92
N ILE A 55 -2.05 7.34 8.99
CA ILE A 55 -2.87 7.74 10.16
C ILE A 55 -2.59 6.82 11.34
N PHE A 56 -2.57 5.50 11.12
CA PHE A 56 -2.34 4.51 12.17
C PHE A 56 -1.02 4.76 12.90
N PHE A 57 0.08 4.93 12.17
CA PHE A 57 1.40 5.15 12.78
C PHE A 57 1.60 6.55 13.37
N LYS A 58 0.65 7.46 13.17
CA LYS A 58 0.54 8.71 13.95
C LYS A 58 -0.21 8.54 15.27
N GLY A 59 -0.66 7.33 15.59
CA GLY A 59 -1.30 6.96 16.85
C GLY A 59 -2.82 6.80 16.78
N ASP A 60 -3.48 7.13 15.66
CA ASP A 60 -4.91 6.89 15.51
C ASP A 60 -5.18 5.48 15.00
N THR A 61 -5.35 4.56 15.94
CA THR A 61 -5.63 3.14 15.62
C THR A 61 -7.08 2.88 15.19
N SER A 62 -7.99 3.85 15.34
CA SER A 62 -9.40 3.73 14.97
C SER A 62 -9.63 3.60 13.46
N VAL A 63 -8.62 3.95 12.65
CA VAL A 63 -8.64 3.76 11.18
C VAL A 63 -8.67 2.29 10.77
N VAL A 64 -8.26 1.36 11.65
CA VAL A 64 -8.43 -0.08 11.42
C VAL A 64 -9.85 -0.46 11.80
N ASN A 65 -10.78 -0.26 10.87
CA ASN A 65 -12.22 -0.41 11.05
C ASN A 65 -12.90 -1.00 9.80
N SER A 66 -14.19 -1.26 9.87
CA SER A 66 -14.97 -1.88 8.80
C SER A 66 -15.18 -1.01 7.55
N GLU A 67 -14.83 0.27 7.59
CA GLU A 67 -14.85 1.12 6.39
C GLU A 67 -13.64 0.84 5.49
N ARG A 68 -12.49 0.52 6.10
CA ARG A 68 -11.20 0.33 5.42
C ARG A 68 -10.77 -1.13 5.31
N PHE A 69 -11.24 -2.00 6.20
CA PHE A 69 -10.90 -3.42 6.25
C PHE A 69 -12.13 -4.31 6.04
N GLN A 70 -11.92 -5.49 5.49
CA GLN A 70 -12.93 -6.54 5.51
C GLN A 70 -13.08 -7.08 6.92
N GLU A 71 -14.30 -7.49 7.32
CA GLU A 71 -14.55 -8.08 8.65
C GLU A 71 -13.70 -9.34 8.88
N ASP A 72 -13.46 -10.10 7.82
CA ASP A 72 -12.65 -11.31 7.79
C ASP A 72 -11.21 -11.04 7.29
N VAL A 73 -10.68 -9.82 7.47
CA VAL A 73 -9.30 -9.49 7.09
C VAL A 73 -8.30 -10.47 7.72
N VAL A 74 -7.28 -10.84 6.94
CA VAL A 74 -6.24 -11.78 7.38
C VAL A 74 -4.88 -11.11 7.32
N VAL A 75 -4.13 -11.15 8.41
CA VAL A 75 -2.70 -10.84 8.43
C VAL A 75 -1.94 -12.16 8.53
N VAL A 76 -1.16 -12.49 7.50
CA VAL A 76 -0.34 -13.70 7.47
C VAL A 76 0.96 -13.46 8.21
N THR A 77 1.23 -14.26 9.23
CA THR A 77 2.47 -14.21 10.01
C THR A 77 3.17 -15.55 10.06
N ALA A 78 4.43 -15.56 10.47
CA ALA A 78 5.20 -16.79 10.65
C ALA A 78 4.66 -17.67 11.78
N GLN A 79 3.90 -17.10 12.73
CA GLN A 79 3.31 -17.80 13.88
C GLN A 79 1.89 -18.30 13.60
N GLY A 80 1.32 -17.98 12.45
CA GLY A 80 -0.04 -18.29 12.02
C GLY A 80 -0.82 -17.07 11.58
N ASP A 81 -1.97 -17.30 10.98
CA ASP A 81 -2.82 -16.25 10.45
C ASP A 81 -3.61 -15.56 11.57
N ILE A 82 -3.65 -14.23 11.52
CA ILE A 82 -4.46 -13.39 12.39
C ILE A 82 -5.68 -12.95 11.60
N THR A 83 -6.88 -13.20 12.14
CA THR A 83 -8.13 -12.93 11.41
C THR A 83 -9.01 -11.95 12.17
N GLY A 84 -9.57 -11.00 11.43
CA GLY A 84 -10.53 -10.01 11.91
C GLY A 84 -9.91 -8.66 12.25
N ILE A 85 -10.76 -7.63 12.26
CA ILE A 85 -10.35 -6.23 12.39
C ILE A 85 -9.64 -5.95 13.72
N ASP A 86 -10.23 -6.40 14.84
CA ASP A 86 -9.66 -6.13 16.16
C ASP A 86 -8.32 -6.85 16.37
N ALA A 87 -8.21 -8.08 15.89
CA ALA A 87 -6.96 -8.84 15.96
C ALA A 87 -5.87 -8.19 15.10
N THR A 88 -6.22 -7.71 13.90
CA THR A 88 -5.33 -6.96 13.01
C THR A 88 -4.85 -5.67 13.68
N ARG A 89 -5.78 -4.89 14.27
CA ARG A 89 -5.44 -3.66 15.00
C ARG A 89 -4.46 -3.94 16.15
N ASN A 90 -4.73 -4.97 16.95
CA ASN A 90 -3.89 -5.34 18.08
C ASN A 90 -2.50 -5.84 17.64
N TYR A 91 -2.41 -6.55 16.53
CA TYR A 91 -1.13 -6.98 15.97
C TYR A 91 -0.23 -5.79 15.62
N TYR A 92 -0.74 -4.85 14.86
CA TYR A 92 0.04 -3.66 14.46
C TYR A 92 0.24 -2.67 15.63
N TYR A 93 -0.62 -2.68 16.64
CA TYR A 93 -0.46 -1.85 17.84
C TYR A 93 0.82 -2.15 18.61
N ASN A 94 1.38 -3.35 18.51
CA ASN A 94 2.69 -3.68 19.09
C ASN A 94 3.81 -2.77 18.57
N PHE A 95 3.74 -2.28 17.35
CA PHE A 95 4.72 -1.34 16.81
C PHE A 95 4.63 0.03 17.49
N LEU A 96 3.44 0.47 17.89
CA LEU A 96 3.24 1.74 18.59
C LEU A 96 3.63 1.65 20.07
N THR A 97 3.40 0.52 20.71
CA THR A 97 3.66 0.33 22.16
C THR A 97 5.05 -0.20 22.45
N GLY A 98 5.66 -0.91 21.50
CA GLY A 98 7.01 -1.46 21.65
C GLY A 98 8.13 -0.42 21.51
N PHE A 99 7.82 0.72 20.87
CA PHE A 99 8.83 1.72 20.53
C PHE A 99 8.39 3.13 20.91
N SER A 100 9.28 3.88 21.60
CA SER A 100 9.19 5.34 21.66
C SER A 100 9.83 5.93 20.40
N ASP A 101 9.56 7.20 20.10
CA ASP A 101 10.11 7.91 18.94
C ASP A 101 9.95 7.13 17.62
N SER A 102 8.88 6.32 17.49
CA SER A 102 8.67 5.51 16.31
C SER A 102 8.39 6.38 15.07
N GLU A 103 9.08 6.06 13.98
CA GLU A 103 8.92 6.66 12.67
C GLU A 103 8.60 5.57 11.66
N PHE A 104 7.44 5.65 11.03
CA PHE A 104 7.04 4.78 9.93
C PHE A 104 6.96 5.58 8.64
N THR A 105 7.68 5.12 7.63
CA THR A 105 7.72 5.77 6.32
C THR A 105 7.31 4.78 5.24
N ILE A 106 6.26 5.12 4.50
CA ILE A 106 5.93 4.43 3.26
C ILE A 106 6.80 5.03 2.16
N LEU A 107 7.67 4.21 1.60
CA LEU A 107 8.60 4.61 0.55
C LEU A 107 7.95 4.56 -0.83
N GLU A 108 7.12 3.52 -1.05
CA GLU A 108 6.42 3.31 -2.31
C GLU A 108 5.23 2.38 -2.12
N VAL A 109 4.14 2.64 -2.86
CA VAL A 109 3.04 1.67 -3.05
C VAL A 109 2.81 1.51 -4.54
N VAL A 110 2.90 0.28 -5.01
CA VAL A 110 2.60 -0.11 -6.39
C VAL A 110 1.50 -1.16 -6.42
N GLY A 111 0.82 -1.32 -7.55
CA GLY A 111 -0.23 -2.33 -7.62
C GLY A 111 -0.72 -2.65 -9.01
N GLN A 112 -1.48 -3.74 -9.09
CA GLN A 112 -2.21 -4.16 -10.28
C GLN A 112 -3.52 -4.82 -9.88
N GLY A 113 -4.63 -4.33 -10.41
CA GLY A 113 -5.96 -4.82 -10.07
C GLY A 113 -6.26 -4.66 -8.57
N ASN A 114 -6.46 -5.78 -7.89
CA ASN A 114 -6.72 -5.83 -6.46
C ASN A 114 -5.50 -6.20 -5.60
N ARG A 115 -4.30 -6.18 -6.17
CA ARG A 115 -3.04 -6.50 -5.46
C ARG A 115 -2.19 -5.25 -5.35
N LEU A 116 -1.71 -4.97 -4.12
CA LEU A 116 -0.76 -3.90 -3.86
C LEU A 116 0.50 -4.47 -3.22
N VAL A 117 1.61 -3.77 -3.39
CA VAL A 117 2.85 -3.99 -2.64
C VAL A 117 3.27 -2.65 -2.07
N LYS A 118 3.41 -2.60 -0.76
CA LYS A 118 3.95 -1.46 -0.01
C LYS A 118 5.41 -1.74 0.33
N HIS A 119 6.31 -0.83 -0.01
CA HIS A 119 7.68 -0.79 0.51
C HIS A 119 7.76 0.25 1.63
N TRP A 120 8.29 -0.14 2.78
CA TRP A 120 8.29 0.68 3.98
C TRP A 120 9.59 0.60 4.78
N ASN A 121 9.80 1.60 5.63
CA ASN A 121 10.82 1.60 6.66
C ASN A 121 10.19 1.95 8.01
N PHE A 122 10.62 1.28 9.07
CA PHE A 122 10.25 1.53 10.46
C PHE A 122 11.50 1.74 11.30
N LYS A 123 11.49 2.79 12.11
CA LYS A 123 12.55 3.10 13.07
C LYS A 123 11.95 3.40 14.44
N GLY A 124 12.72 3.18 15.50
CA GLY A 124 12.31 3.54 16.85
C GLY A 124 13.29 3.01 17.90
N THR A 125 13.13 3.48 19.13
CA THR A 125 13.88 2.98 20.30
C THR A 125 12.98 1.97 21.03
N HIS A 126 13.47 0.76 21.24
CA HIS A 126 12.74 -0.35 21.84
C HIS A 126 12.56 -0.15 23.33
N THR A 127 11.46 0.45 23.76
CA THR A 127 11.17 0.86 25.14
C THR A 127 10.01 0.12 25.77
N GLY A 128 9.26 -0.68 24.99
CA GLY A 128 8.16 -1.51 25.46
C GLY A 128 8.33 -2.97 25.06
N ASN A 129 7.41 -3.84 25.49
CA ASN A 129 7.39 -5.22 24.99
C ASN A 129 7.01 -5.24 23.51
N PHE A 130 7.77 -5.96 22.69
CA PHE A 130 7.50 -6.11 21.27
C PHE A 130 7.46 -7.59 20.89
N PHE A 131 6.26 -8.12 20.64
CA PHE A 131 6.01 -9.54 20.37
C PHE A 131 6.69 -10.50 21.35
N GLY A 132 6.67 -10.17 22.65
CA GLY A 132 7.28 -10.98 23.69
C GLY A 132 8.76 -10.69 23.98
N ILE A 133 9.41 -9.85 23.18
CA ILE A 133 10.78 -9.38 23.45
C ILE A 133 10.70 -8.23 24.44
N PRO A 134 11.30 -8.33 25.65
CA PRO A 134 11.35 -7.23 26.63
C PRO A 134 12.09 -6.02 26.11
N ALA A 135 11.71 -4.83 26.58
CA ALA A 135 12.39 -3.58 26.22
C ALA A 135 13.90 -3.66 26.45
N SER A 136 14.67 -3.39 25.40
CA SER A 136 16.15 -3.42 25.44
C SER A 136 16.80 -2.04 25.45
N GLY A 137 16.06 -0.98 25.11
CA GLY A 137 16.60 0.35 24.86
C GLY A 137 17.35 0.50 23.53
N ASN A 138 17.46 -0.57 22.77
CA ASN A 138 18.17 -0.56 21.48
C ASN A 138 17.36 0.15 20.40
N LYS A 139 18.05 0.66 19.38
CA LYS A 139 17.42 1.26 18.20
C LYS A 139 17.14 0.19 17.16
N LEU A 140 15.95 0.24 16.59
CA LEU A 140 15.55 -0.54 15.42
C LEU A 140 15.54 0.35 14.17
N ASN A 141 16.07 -0.18 13.08
CA ASN A 141 15.87 0.36 11.73
C ASN A 141 15.60 -0.83 10.80
N LEU A 142 14.34 -0.99 10.43
CA LEU A 142 13.85 -2.14 9.70
C LEU A 142 13.16 -1.69 8.42
N SER A 143 13.55 -2.27 7.30
CA SER A 143 12.83 -2.12 6.02
C SER A 143 12.12 -3.41 5.66
N GLY A 144 10.99 -3.27 4.99
CA GLY A 144 10.23 -4.43 4.54
C GLY A 144 9.25 -4.09 3.43
N THR A 145 8.57 -5.11 2.98
CA THR A 145 7.47 -5.01 2.01
C THR A 145 6.24 -5.71 2.56
N THR A 146 5.07 -5.17 2.25
CA THR A 146 3.77 -5.80 2.56
C THR A 146 3.07 -6.13 1.27
N MET A 147 2.72 -7.40 1.07
CA MET A 147 1.80 -7.82 0.01
C MET A 147 0.36 -7.66 0.51
N VAL A 148 -0.45 -6.95 -0.26
CA VAL A 148 -1.83 -6.61 0.09
C VAL A 148 -2.80 -7.17 -0.94
N THR A 149 -3.93 -7.69 -0.47
CA THR A 149 -5.07 -8.02 -1.32
C THR A 149 -6.24 -7.12 -0.93
N MET A 150 -6.75 -6.39 -1.91
CA MET A 150 -7.97 -5.60 -1.77
C MET A 150 -9.19 -6.43 -2.17
N ARG A 151 -10.34 -6.18 -1.54
CA ARG A 151 -11.63 -6.75 -1.92
C ARG A 151 -12.70 -5.67 -1.74
N ASN A 152 -13.39 -5.31 -2.82
CA ASN A 152 -14.42 -4.27 -2.81
C ASN A 152 -13.94 -2.94 -2.20
N GLY A 153 -12.72 -2.50 -2.57
CA GLY A 153 -12.13 -1.26 -2.07
C GLY A 153 -11.64 -1.29 -0.62
N LYS A 154 -11.62 -2.46 0.04
CA LYS A 154 -11.15 -2.63 1.41
C LYS A 154 -9.98 -3.61 1.49
N ILE A 155 -9.15 -3.45 2.51
CA ILE A 155 -8.04 -4.36 2.81
C ILE A 155 -8.60 -5.69 3.27
N ALA A 156 -8.29 -6.77 2.54
CA ALA A 156 -8.76 -8.12 2.83
C ALA A 156 -7.66 -9.04 3.34
N LYS A 157 -6.40 -8.78 2.94
CA LYS A 157 -5.26 -9.59 3.37
C LYS A 157 -3.99 -8.77 3.32
N GLU A 158 -3.14 -8.97 4.32
CA GLU A 158 -1.78 -8.44 4.37
C GLU A 158 -0.77 -9.53 4.72
N GLN A 159 0.43 -9.41 4.22
CA GLN A 159 1.57 -10.25 4.59
C GLN A 159 2.84 -9.42 4.52
N ASP A 160 3.47 -9.24 5.67
CA ASP A 160 4.72 -8.50 5.79
C ASP A 160 5.93 -9.41 5.55
N PHE A 161 6.91 -8.87 4.82
CA PHE A 161 8.20 -9.51 4.55
C PHE A 161 9.30 -8.56 4.97
N PHE A 162 10.10 -8.98 5.93
CA PHE A 162 11.28 -8.25 6.43
C PHE A 162 12.31 -9.24 6.98
N ASP A 163 13.52 -8.78 7.19
CA ASP A 163 14.58 -9.61 7.75
C ASP A 163 14.37 -9.76 9.27
N MET A 164 13.74 -10.87 9.66
CA MET A 164 13.48 -11.22 11.06
C MET A 164 14.77 -11.36 11.88
N MET A 165 15.83 -11.92 11.27
CA MET A 165 17.11 -12.10 11.98
C MET A 165 17.76 -10.75 12.24
N SER A 166 17.77 -9.86 11.26
CA SER A 166 18.24 -8.49 11.44
C SER A 166 17.47 -7.76 12.54
N MET A 167 16.13 -7.89 12.55
CA MET A 167 15.28 -7.32 13.61
C MET A 167 15.68 -7.84 15.00
N VAL A 168 15.74 -9.15 15.18
CA VAL A 168 16.09 -9.76 16.48
C VAL A 168 17.49 -9.32 16.91
N ASN A 169 18.47 -9.36 16.02
CA ASN A 169 19.84 -8.95 16.34
C ASN A 169 19.92 -7.48 16.77
N GLN A 170 19.16 -6.58 16.13
CA GLN A 170 19.12 -5.17 16.54
C GLN A 170 18.47 -5.01 17.90
N LEU A 171 17.39 -5.74 18.21
CA LEU A 171 16.67 -5.64 19.48
C LEU A 171 17.44 -6.24 20.64
N THR A 172 18.28 -7.28 20.42
CA THR A 172 19.03 -8.00 21.45
C THR A 172 20.52 -7.65 21.48
N ALA A 173 20.96 -6.69 20.66
CA ALA A 173 22.36 -6.24 20.65
C ALA A 173 22.76 -5.68 22.03
N GLY A 174 23.66 -6.33 22.69
CA GLY A 174 24.12 -5.98 24.07
C GLY A 174 23.86 -7.05 25.12
N ASP A 175 22.87 -7.92 24.95
CA ASP A 175 22.62 -9.03 25.87
C ASP A 175 23.71 -10.13 25.77
N VAL A 176 24.40 -10.21 24.64
CA VAL A 176 25.45 -11.20 24.38
C VAL A 176 26.73 -10.93 25.22
N ASN A 177 26.95 -9.69 25.66
CA ASN A 177 28.11 -9.32 26.46
C ASN A 177 27.89 -9.45 27.99
N ALA A 178 26.65 -9.66 28.43
CA ALA A 178 26.35 -9.75 29.86
C ALA A 178 26.64 -11.14 30.47
N ASP A 179 26.67 -12.19 29.63
CA ASP A 179 26.87 -13.58 30.11
C ASP A 179 28.33 -13.99 30.13
N GLU A 180 29.21 -13.40 29.28
CA GLU A 180 30.65 -13.71 29.32
C GLU A 180 31.39 -13.07 30.51
N THR A 181 30.83 -11.99 31.09
CA THR A 181 31.45 -11.34 32.29
C THR A 181 31.17 -12.08 33.60
N LYS A 182 30.19 -12.99 33.62
CA LYS A 182 29.89 -13.79 34.82
C LYS A 182 30.64 -15.14 34.90
N ALA A 183 31.24 -15.58 33.81
CA ALA A 183 31.96 -16.86 33.72
C ALA A 183 33.45 -16.75 34.09
N GLY A 184 33.95 -15.56 34.39
CA GLY A 184 35.38 -15.27 34.61
C GLY A 184 35.82 -15.04 36.07
N VAL A 185 34.98 -15.33 37.07
CA VAL A 185 35.37 -15.19 38.50
C VAL A 185 35.03 -16.49 39.25
N ASN A 186 35.93 -17.44 39.16
CA ASN A 186 36.17 -18.48 40.17
C ASN A 186 37.64 -18.89 40.15
#